data_e42ac21aed19818c0f191b6be65da48a
#
_entry.id   e42ac21aed19818c0f191b6be65da48a
#
_cell.length_a   1.000
_cell.length_b   1.000
_cell.length_c   1.000
_cell.angle_alpha   90.00
_cell.angle_beta   90.00
_cell.angle_gamma   90.00
#
_symmetry.space_group_name_H-M   'P 1'
#
loop_
_entity.id
_entity.type
_entity.pdbx_description
1 polymer ?
#
loop_
_entity_poly.entity_id
_entity_poly.type
_entity_poly.pdbx_seq_one_letter_code
_entity_poly.pdbx_strand_id
1 'polypeptide(L)'
;MAHERTFPVACVIIGAGAGTRFGQPKAGATLADGRRFVDAIYETARDAGLFPIVTVLPPAIDAPEGAICVINPKPAGEQVVSLRLGLTQLANHPVVGAISWPVDHPFVQLESVLAVLDAARRTGAPIVAPEMDARRGHPVFFHRDTWRELLTVADGGARAVVHQYGARVAAVPVRDKGVLRDIDTLADLGPN
;
A
#
# COMPACT_ATOMS: atom_id res chain seq x y z
N MET A 1 -5.45 -34.61 -6.17
CA MET A 1 -4.75 -33.48 -5.50
C MET A 1 -5.36 -32.20 -6.04
N ALA A 2 -6.08 -31.44 -5.22
CA ALA A 2 -6.63 -30.14 -5.63
C ALA A 2 -5.44 -29.22 -5.92
N HIS A 3 -5.31 -28.71 -7.15
CA HIS A 3 -4.38 -27.62 -7.45
C HIS A 3 -4.78 -26.45 -6.56
N GLU A 4 -3.96 -26.18 -5.55
CA GLU A 4 -4.09 -24.97 -4.76
C GLU A 4 -4.01 -23.79 -5.75
N ARG A 5 -5.15 -23.15 -5.98
CA ARG A 5 -5.20 -22.01 -6.91
C ARG A 5 -4.31 -20.94 -6.33
N THR A 6 -3.20 -20.69 -7.00
CA THR A 6 -2.31 -19.58 -6.63
C THR A 6 -3.12 -18.30 -6.60
N PHE A 7 -2.95 -17.48 -5.54
CA PHE A 7 -3.59 -16.18 -5.37
C PHE A 7 -2.50 -15.09 -5.46
N PRO A 8 -1.96 -14.83 -6.67
CA PRO A 8 -0.84 -13.91 -6.84
C PRO A 8 -1.32 -12.48 -6.64
N VAL A 9 -0.73 -11.79 -5.67
CA VAL A 9 -1.05 -10.40 -5.33
C VAL A 9 0.21 -9.56 -5.44
N ALA A 10 0.12 -8.44 -6.15
CA ALA A 10 1.18 -7.45 -6.24
C ALA A 10 1.13 -6.46 -5.06
N CYS A 11 2.17 -5.65 -4.93
CA CYS A 11 2.19 -4.50 -4.03
C CYS A 11 2.51 -3.22 -4.80
N VAL A 12 1.82 -2.12 -4.49
CA VAL A 12 2.16 -0.77 -4.92
C VAL A 12 2.49 0.07 -3.68
N ILE A 13 3.76 0.34 -3.46
CA ILE A 13 4.24 1.22 -2.39
C ILE A 13 4.21 2.66 -2.91
N ILE A 14 3.40 3.50 -2.28
CA ILE A 14 3.15 4.88 -2.69
C ILE A 14 4.04 5.80 -1.87
N GLY A 15 5.18 6.23 -2.44
CA GLY A 15 6.20 7.01 -1.75
C GLY A 15 6.53 8.36 -2.37
N ALA A 16 5.78 8.80 -3.40
CA ALA A 16 6.11 10.03 -4.15
C ALA A 16 5.57 11.34 -3.52
N GLY A 17 5.05 11.31 -2.29
CA GLY A 17 4.64 12.53 -1.58
C GLY A 17 5.81 13.46 -1.31
N ALA A 18 5.59 14.78 -1.45
CA ALA A 18 6.64 15.79 -1.26
C ALA A 18 7.20 15.89 0.17
N GLY A 19 6.51 15.33 1.17
CA GLY A 19 6.95 15.34 2.57
C GLY A 19 7.16 16.73 3.14
N THR A 20 6.40 17.74 2.72
CA THR A 20 6.63 19.15 3.08
C THR A 20 6.64 19.39 4.59
N ARG A 21 5.78 18.72 5.35
CA ARG A 21 5.76 18.78 6.81
C ARG A 21 6.88 17.97 7.46
N PHE A 22 7.41 16.97 6.76
CA PHE A 22 8.51 16.12 7.21
C PHE A 22 9.88 16.73 6.87
N GLY A 23 9.93 17.73 5.99
CA GLY A 23 11.16 18.38 5.55
C GLY A 23 11.94 17.65 4.46
N GLN A 24 11.52 16.43 4.11
CA GLN A 24 12.10 15.61 3.04
C GLN A 24 11.09 14.58 2.54
N PRO A 25 11.31 13.94 1.39
CA PRO A 25 10.47 12.84 0.93
C PRO A 25 10.44 11.69 1.95
N LYS A 26 9.24 11.35 2.45
CA LYS A 26 9.06 10.33 3.50
C LYS A 26 9.63 8.95 3.12
N ALA A 27 9.63 8.62 1.83
CA ALA A 27 10.18 7.34 1.36
C ALA A 27 11.64 7.13 1.76
N GLY A 28 12.45 8.20 1.79
CA GLY A 28 13.85 8.19 2.22
C GLY A 28 14.05 8.43 3.72
N ALA A 29 12.99 8.72 4.48
CA ALA A 29 13.09 8.92 5.92
C ALA A 29 13.50 7.63 6.64
N THR A 30 14.27 7.76 7.72
CA THR A 30 14.89 6.62 8.40
C THR A 30 14.15 6.31 9.70
N LEU A 31 13.87 5.04 9.94
CA LEU A 31 13.41 4.50 11.20
C LEU A 31 14.54 4.45 12.25
N ALA A 32 14.20 4.20 13.50
CA ALA A 32 15.19 4.10 14.60
C ALA A 32 16.23 2.96 14.38
N ASP A 33 15.87 1.92 13.62
CA ASP A 33 16.74 0.80 13.26
C ASP A 33 17.65 1.08 12.04
N GLY A 34 17.57 2.27 11.45
CA GLY A 34 18.37 2.70 10.32
C GLY A 34 17.79 2.39 8.94
N ARG A 35 16.70 1.62 8.83
CA ARG A 35 16.05 1.33 7.55
C ARG A 35 15.25 2.55 7.07
N ARG A 36 15.23 2.79 5.74
CA ARG A 36 14.33 3.78 5.17
C ARG A 36 12.88 3.25 5.23
N PHE A 37 11.90 4.15 5.27
CA PHE A 37 10.47 3.77 5.26
C PHE A 37 10.13 2.85 4.08
N VAL A 38 10.62 3.19 2.89
CA VAL A 38 10.37 2.38 1.69
C VAL A 38 10.97 0.99 1.80
N ASP A 39 12.16 0.85 2.41
CA ASP A 39 12.83 -0.44 2.58
C ASP A 39 12.09 -1.32 3.59
N ALA A 40 11.69 -0.76 4.73
CA ALA A 40 10.94 -1.50 5.76
C ALA A 40 9.61 -2.05 5.22
N ILE A 41 8.86 -1.23 4.47
CA ILE A 41 7.62 -1.67 3.83
C ILE A 41 7.90 -2.73 2.75
N TYR A 42 8.94 -2.52 1.93
CA TYR A 42 9.34 -3.47 0.89
C TYR A 42 9.66 -4.85 1.48
N GLU A 43 10.46 -4.89 2.55
CA GLU A 43 10.80 -6.14 3.24
C GLU A 43 9.55 -6.84 3.77
N THR A 44 8.66 -6.12 4.46
CA THR A 44 7.41 -6.69 4.97
C THR A 44 6.51 -7.19 3.83
N ALA A 45 6.42 -6.46 2.73
CA ALA A 45 5.65 -6.86 1.55
C ALA A 45 6.21 -8.12 0.89
N ARG A 46 7.55 -8.20 0.76
CA ARG A 46 8.25 -9.39 0.24
C ARG A 46 8.02 -10.60 1.14
N ASP A 47 8.15 -10.43 2.45
CA ASP A 47 7.97 -11.50 3.44
C ASP A 47 6.52 -11.98 3.51
N ALA A 48 5.55 -11.12 3.16
CA ALA A 48 4.15 -11.50 2.94
C ALA A 48 3.91 -12.28 1.63
N GLY A 49 4.94 -12.46 0.78
CA GLY A 49 4.82 -13.14 -0.50
C GLY A 49 4.20 -12.30 -1.62
N LEU A 50 4.17 -10.98 -1.47
CA LEU A 50 3.66 -10.07 -2.51
C LEU A 50 4.66 -9.98 -3.67
N PHE A 51 4.17 -10.18 -4.91
CA PHE A 51 5.00 -10.08 -6.11
C PHE A 51 4.14 -9.83 -7.35
N PRO A 52 4.55 -8.93 -8.28
CA PRO A 52 5.70 -8.03 -8.12
C PRO A 52 5.43 -6.90 -7.11
N ILE A 53 6.51 -6.28 -6.63
CA ILE A 53 6.44 -5.09 -5.78
C ILE A 53 6.87 -3.87 -6.62
N VAL A 54 5.96 -2.93 -6.78
CA VAL A 54 6.18 -1.66 -7.48
C VAL A 54 6.34 -0.56 -6.44
N THR A 55 7.40 0.22 -6.54
CA THR A 55 7.60 1.42 -5.73
C THR A 55 7.41 2.66 -6.61
N VAL A 56 6.51 3.55 -6.22
CA VAL A 56 6.29 4.82 -6.92
C VAL A 56 6.93 5.93 -6.09
N LEU A 57 8.05 6.47 -6.57
CA LEU A 57 8.96 7.31 -5.81
C LEU A 57 9.19 8.67 -6.50
N PRO A 58 9.64 9.70 -5.75
CA PRO A 58 10.15 10.93 -6.35
C PRO A 58 11.55 10.66 -6.95
N PRO A 59 12.03 11.50 -7.89
CA PRO A 59 13.32 11.29 -8.58
C PRO A 59 14.56 11.18 -7.66
N ALA A 60 14.47 11.73 -6.44
CA ALA A 60 15.61 11.78 -5.51
C ALA A 60 15.77 10.53 -4.62
N ILE A 61 14.88 9.56 -4.74
CA ILE A 61 14.88 8.39 -3.86
C ILE A 61 15.05 7.12 -4.71
N ASP A 62 16.08 6.36 -4.39
CA ASP A 62 16.34 5.06 -5.01
C ASP A 62 15.36 4.00 -4.48
N ALA A 63 14.90 3.13 -5.37
CA ALA A 63 14.07 2.00 -5.01
C ALA A 63 14.86 0.93 -4.24
N PRO A 64 14.20 0.12 -3.38
CA PRO A 64 14.80 -1.10 -2.84
C PRO A 64 15.22 -2.05 -3.97
N GLU A 65 16.29 -2.80 -3.73
CA GLU A 65 16.76 -3.82 -4.68
C GLU A 65 15.68 -4.89 -4.91
N GLY A 66 15.40 -5.17 -6.18
CA GLY A 66 14.35 -6.12 -6.59
C GLY A 66 12.96 -5.51 -6.75
N ALA A 67 12.73 -4.26 -6.37
CA ALA A 67 11.48 -3.55 -6.65
C ALA A 67 11.45 -3.01 -8.08
N ILE A 68 10.26 -2.97 -8.68
CA ILE A 68 10.04 -2.22 -9.92
C ILE A 68 9.90 -0.74 -9.56
N CYS A 69 10.86 0.08 -9.98
CA CYS A 69 10.83 1.52 -9.73
C CYS A 69 10.00 2.26 -10.78
N VAL A 70 9.06 3.06 -10.32
CA VAL A 70 8.29 4.03 -11.13
C VAL A 70 8.52 5.42 -10.55
N ILE A 71 9.01 6.33 -11.37
CA ILE A 71 9.23 7.71 -10.95
C ILE A 71 7.95 8.53 -11.16
N ASN A 72 7.46 9.16 -10.09
CA ASN A 72 6.45 10.21 -10.20
C ASN A 72 7.13 11.58 -10.27
N PRO A 73 7.14 12.25 -11.44
CA PRO A 73 7.82 13.54 -11.60
C PRO A 73 7.10 14.70 -10.92
N LYS A 74 5.85 14.48 -10.47
CA LYS A 74 5.02 15.50 -9.80
C LYS A 74 4.67 15.08 -8.37
N PRO A 75 5.64 15.07 -7.44
CA PRO A 75 5.46 14.55 -6.09
C PRO A 75 4.45 15.33 -5.23
N ALA A 76 4.09 16.55 -5.62
CA ALA A 76 3.07 17.37 -4.94
C ALA A 76 1.62 16.99 -5.32
N GLY A 77 1.42 15.98 -6.18
CA GLY A 77 0.11 15.50 -6.58
C GLY A 77 -0.58 14.63 -5.53
N GLU A 78 -1.85 14.33 -5.75
CA GLU A 78 -2.61 13.41 -4.89
C GLU A 78 -2.00 11.98 -4.91
N GLN A 79 -2.11 11.26 -3.81
CA GLN A 79 -1.65 9.87 -3.69
C GLN A 79 -2.21 8.94 -4.78
N VAL A 80 -3.43 9.25 -5.26
CA VAL A 80 -4.08 8.48 -6.33
C VAL A 80 -3.28 8.49 -7.63
N VAL A 81 -2.56 9.57 -7.93
CA VAL A 81 -1.70 9.63 -9.13
C VAL A 81 -0.58 8.59 -9.03
N SER A 82 0.04 8.47 -7.87
CA SER A 82 1.07 7.45 -7.63
C SER A 82 0.48 6.04 -7.69
N LEU A 83 -0.70 5.82 -7.09
CA LEU A 83 -1.39 4.52 -7.19
C LEU A 83 -1.66 4.14 -8.66
N ARG A 84 -2.15 5.08 -9.47
CA ARG A 84 -2.41 4.86 -10.91
C ARG A 84 -1.15 4.49 -11.68
N LEU A 85 -0.05 5.18 -11.43
CA LEU A 85 1.24 4.86 -12.06
C LEU A 85 1.66 3.42 -11.72
N GLY A 86 1.54 3.03 -10.44
CA GLY A 86 1.85 1.67 -10.00
C GLY A 86 0.93 0.61 -10.62
N LEU A 87 -0.39 0.84 -10.63
CA LEU A 87 -1.36 -0.08 -11.24
C LEU A 87 -1.17 -0.20 -12.77
N THR A 88 -0.82 0.89 -13.43
CA THR A 88 -0.50 0.88 -14.88
C THR A 88 0.72 0.00 -15.15
N GLN A 89 1.75 0.07 -14.31
CA GLN A 89 2.92 -0.80 -14.40
C GLN A 89 2.55 -2.29 -14.26
N LEU A 90 1.52 -2.59 -13.47
CA LEU A 90 1.03 -3.94 -13.24
C LEU A 90 0.06 -4.46 -14.31
N ALA A 91 -0.31 -3.66 -15.31
CA ALA A 91 -1.36 -3.99 -16.29
C ALA A 91 -1.21 -5.35 -16.95
N ASN A 92 0.02 -5.75 -17.27
CA ASN A 92 0.35 -7.01 -17.97
C ASN A 92 0.81 -8.13 -17.01
N HIS A 93 0.83 -7.90 -15.72
CA HIS A 93 1.18 -8.95 -14.75
C HIS A 93 -0.03 -9.83 -14.42
N PRO A 94 0.12 -11.17 -14.31
CA PRO A 94 -0.95 -12.11 -14.05
C PRO A 94 -1.30 -12.17 -12.55
N VAL A 95 -1.72 -11.03 -11.97
CA VAL A 95 -2.11 -10.92 -10.57
C VAL A 95 -3.62 -10.74 -10.42
N VAL A 96 -4.18 -11.25 -9.33
CA VAL A 96 -5.61 -11.15 -9.00
C VAL A 96 -5.97 -9.80 -8.40
N GLY A 97 -4.98 -9.09 -7.88
CA GLY A 97 -5.15 -7.77 -7.26
C GLY A 97 -3.82 -7.20 -6.80
N ALA A 98 -3.90 -6.06 -6.15
CA ALA A 98 -2.73 -5.40 -5.55
C ALA A 98 -3.03 -4.82 -4.17
N ILE A 99 -2.05 -4.89 -3.30
CA ILE A 99 -1.98 -4.12 -2.07
C ILE A 99 -1.53 -2.70 -2.41
N SER A 100 -2.29 -1.70 -1.97
CA SER A 100 -1.90 -0.30 -1.97
C SER A 100 -1.36 0.07 -0.59
N TRP A 101 -0.08 0.45 -0.52
CA TRP A 101 0.61 0.71 0.74
C TRP A 101 1.28 2.09 0.72
N PRO A 102 0.70 3.09 1.38
CA PRO A 102 1.33 4.40 1.53
C PRO A 102 2.59 4.31 2.41
N VAL A 103 3.65 5.01 2.00
CA VAL A 103 4.96 4.94 2.65
C VAL A 103 4.98 5.51 4.07
N ASP A 104 3.97 6.28 4.45
CA ASP A 104 3.80 6.84 5.80
C ASP A 104 3.24 5.85 6.83
N HIS A 105 3.01 4.59 6.44
CA HIS A 105 2.66 3.49 7.34
C HIS A 105 3.78 2.44 7.45
N PRO A 106 5.00 2.81 7.90
CA PRO A 106 6.16 1.89 7.91
C PRO A 106 6.12 0.87 9.07
N PHE A 107 5.17 1.01 10.01
CA PHE A 107 5.07 0.18 11.21
C PHE A 107 4.04 -0.95 11.12
N VAL A 108 3.43 -1.14 9.96
CA VAL A 108 2.47 -2.24 9.77
C VAL A 108 3.19 -3.58 9.88
N GLN A 109 2.62 -4.47 10.70
CA GLN A 109 3.17 -5.79 10.97
C GLN A 109 2.81 -6.78 9.85
N LEU A 110 3.69 -7.77 9.65
CA LEU A 110 3.51 -8.82 8.65
C LEU A 110 2.17 -9.55 8.83
N GLU A 111 1.79 -9.83 10.07
CA GLU A 111 0.55 -10.54 10.40
C GLU A 111 -0.69 -9.81 9.90
N SER A 112 -0.70 -8.47 9.95
CA SER A 112 -1.79 -7.66 9.43
C SER A 112 -1.92 -7.75 7.92
N VAL A 113 -0.78 -7.78 7.21
CA VAL A 113 -0.76 -7.96 5.75
C VAL A 113 -1.28 -9.34 5.38
N LEU A 114 -0.79 -10.38 6.07
CA LEU A 114 -1.23 -11.76 5.85
C LEU A 114 -2.74 -11.93 6.12
N ALA A 115 -3.27 -11.27 7.18
CA ALA A 115 -4.70 -11.29 7.47
C ALA A 115 -5.53 -10.66 6.35
N VAL A 116 -5.08 -9.54 5.77
CA VAL A 116 -5.72 -8.90 4.61
C VAL A 116 -5.71 -9.83 3.40
N LEU A 117 -4.58 -10.48 3.10
CA LEU A 117 -4.45 -11.42 1.97
C LEU A 117 -5.32 -12.66 2.14
N ASP A 118 -5.36 -13.24 3.36
CA ASP A 118 -6.22 -14.38 3.65
C ASP A 118 -7.70 -14.01 3.51
N ALA A 119 -8.12 -12.86 4.03
CA ALA A 119 -9.48 -12.39 3.87
C ALA A 119 -9.85 -12.15 2.40
N ALA A 120 -8.96 -11.55 1.60
CA ALA A 120 -9.17 -11.34 0.17
C ALA A 120 -9.38 -12.69 -0.56
N ARG A 121 -8.54 -13.67 -0.27
CA ARG A 121 -8.63 -15.02 -0.84
C ARG A 121 -9.91 -15.75 -0.44
N ARG A 122 -10.30 -15.70 0.84
CA ARG A 122 -11.47 -16.42 1.37
C ARG A 122 -12.80 -15.81 0.96
N THR A 123 -12.88 -14.49 0.97
CA THR A 123 -14.15 -13.79 0.75
C THR A 123 -14.41 -13.44 -0.71
N GLY A 124 -13.36 -13.32 -1.53
CA GLY A 124 -13.46 -12.77 -2.88
C GLY A 124 -13.90 -11.29 -2.88
N ALA A 125 -13.81 -10.60 -1.74
CA ALA A 125 -14.22 -9.21 -1.65
C ALA A 125 -13.40 -8.32 -2.59
N PRO A 126 -14.03 -7.36 -3.28
CA PRO A 126 -13.35 -6.48 -4.24
C PRO A 126 -12.32 -5.56 -3.58
N ILE A 127 -12.55 -5.20 -2.33
CA ILE A 127 -11.64 -4.38 -1.51
C ILE A 127 -11.58 -4.97 -0.12
N VAL A 128 -10.35 -5.08 0.44
CA VAL A 128 -10.14 -5.55 1.81
C VAL A 128 -9.21 -4.57 2.53
N ALA A 129 -9.59 -4.14 3.73
CA ALA A 129 -8.79 -3.25 4.56
C ALA A 129 -8.65 -3.80 5.98
N PRO A 130 -7.49 -3.63 6.65
CA PRO A 130 -7.38 -3.91 8.06
C PRO A 130 -8.25 -2.92 8.85
N GLU A 131 -8.82 -3.38 9.96
CA GLU A 131 -9.63 -2.54 10.84
C GLU A 131 -9.15 -2.67 12.28
N MET A 132 -8.93 -1.55 12.93
CA MET A 132 -8.62 -1.45 14.34
C MET A 132 -9.49 -0.33 14.95
N ASP A 133 -10.10 -0.59 16.11
CA ASP A 133 -10.97 0.35 16.83
C ASP A 133 -12.08 0.93 15.90
N ALA A 134 -12.73 0.06 15.10
CA ALA A 134 -13.75 0.41 14.11
C ALA A 134 -13.29 1.43 13.03
N ARG A 135 -11.98 1.59 12.84
CA ARG A 135 -11.37 2.43 11.82
C ARG A 135 -10.60 1.57 10.83
N ARG A 136 -10.88 1.76 9.55
CA ARG A 136 -10.12 1.12 8.46
C ARG A 136 -8.76 1.81 8.30
N GLY A 137 -7.72 0.99 8.15
CA GLY A 137 -6.34 1.43 8.01
C GLY A 137 -5.69 0.96 6.71
N HIS A 138 -4.37 0.97 6.70
CA HIS A 138 -3.50 0.51 5.63
C HIS A 138 -2.71 -0.73 6.06
N PRO A 139 -2.24 -1.55 5.07
CA PRO A 139 -2.44 -1.41 3.62
C PRO A 139 -3.81 -1.93 3.16
N VAL A 140 -4.26 -1.51 1.98
CA VAL A 140 -5.56 -1.90 1.42
C VAL A 140 -5.35 -2.77 0.18
N PHE A 141 -6.03 -3.94 0.15
CA PHE A 141 -6.11 -4.78 -1.03
C PHE A 141 -7.22 -4.30 -1.98
N PHE A 142 -6.89 -4.24 -3.26
CA PHE A 142 -7.80 -3.95 -4.35
C PHE A 142 -7.77 -5.11 -5.37
N HIS A 143 -8.90 -5.81 -5.53
CA HIS A 143 -9.06 -6.81 -6.59
C HIS A 143 -8.92 -6.15 -7.97
N ARG A 144 -8.41 -6.89 -8.96
CA ARG A 144 -8.14 -6.35 -10.29
C ARG A 144 -9.35 -5.69 -10.95
N ASP A 145 -10.55 -6.20 -10.69
CA ASP A 145 -11.79 -5.66 -11.24
C ASP A 145 -12.08 -4.22 -10.78
N THR A 146 -11.50 -3.79 -9.65
CA THR A 146 -11.65 -2.42 -9.12
C THR A 146 -10.67 -1.42 -9.73
N TRP A 147 -9.66 -1.90 -10.49
CA TRP A 147 -8.61 -1.02 -10.98
C TRP A 147 -9.10 0.00 -12.00
N ARG A 148 -10.14 -0.34 -12.78
CA ARG A 148 -10.73 0.60 -13.73
C ARG A 148 -11.24 1.86 -13.02
N GLU A 149 -11.94 1.70 -11.91
CA GLU A 149 -12.45 2.80 -11.11
C GLU A 149 -11.29 3.62 -10.50
N LEU A 150 -10.27 2.96 -9.94
CA LEU A 150 -9.09 3.62 -9.40
C LEU A 150 -8.33 4.43 -10.46
N LEU A 151 -8.26 3.92 -11.70
CA LEU A 151 -7.58 4.59 -12.80
C LEU A 151 -8.35 5.80 -13.33
N THR A 152 -9.69 5.84 -13.15
CA THR A 152 -10.56 6.86 -13.75
C THR A 152 -11.23 7.80 -12.75
N VAL A 153 -11.22 7.49 -11.44
CA VAL A 153 -11.83 8.36 -10.41
C VAL A 153 -11.25 9.78 -10.48
N ALA A 154 -12.11 10.80 -10.55
CA ALA A 154 -11.66 12.19 -10.64
C ALA A 154 -11.28 12.74 -9.27
N ASP A 155 -12.23 12.83 -8.36
CA ASP A 155 -12.08 13.46 -7.05
C ASP A 155 -12.03 12.45 -5.91
N GLY A 156 -11.32 12.75 -4.82
CA GLY A 156 -11.25 11.93 -3.61
C GLY A 156 -10.44 10.64 -3.75
N GLY A 157 -9.88 10.37 -4.92
CA GLY A 157 -8.92 9.29 -5.16
C GLY A 157 -9.39 7.90 -4.74
N ALA A 158 -8.45 7.08 -4.26
CA ALA A 158 -8.76 5.71 -3.81
C ALA A 158 -9.79 5.68 -2.66
N ARG A 159 -9.83 6.71 -1.81
CA ARG A 159 -10.80 6.82 -0.72
C ARG A 159 -12.23 6.92 -1.24
N ALA A 160 -12.46 7.66 -2.34
CA ALA A 160 -13.77 7.75 -2.97
C ALA A 160 -14.22 6.39 -3.52
N VAL A 161 -13.31 5.63 -4.15
CA VAL A 161 -13.61 4.27 -4.62
C VAL A 161 -13.96 3.37 -3.44
N VAL A 162 -13.17 3.34 -2.36
CA VAL A 162 -13.50 2.57 -1.15
C VAL A 162 -14.88 2.93 -0.60
N HIS A 163 -15.21 4.23 -0.54
CA HIS A 163 -16.52 4.69 -0.09
C HIS A 163 -17.67 4.21 -1.00
N GLN A 164 -17.48 4.27 -2.32
CA GLN A 164 -18.46 3.81 -3.31
C GLN A 164 -18.76 2.31 -3.17
N TYR A 165 -17.77 1.51 -2.81
CA TYR A 165 -17.95 0.07 -2.59
C TYR A 165 -18.73 -0.24 -1.30
N GLY A 166 -18.75 0.65 -0.31
CA GLY A 166 -19.60 0.58 0.88
C GLY A 166 -19.48 -0.77 1.63
N ALA A 167 -20.60 -1.49 1.73
CA ALA A 167 -20.65 -2.79 2.40
C ALA A 167 -19.91 -3.93 1.68
N ARG A 168 -19.49 -3.74 0.43
CA ARG A 168 -18.65 -4.70 -0.31
C ARG A 168 -17.16 -4.63 0.07
N VAL A 169 -16.77 -3.67 0.88
CA VAL A 169 -15.43 -3.60 1.45
C VAL A 169 -15.38 -4.52 2.68
N ALA A 170 -14.56 -5.55 2.62
CA ALA A 170 -14.33 -6.40 3.78
C ALA A 170 -13.35 -5.70 4.76
N ALA A 171 -13.77 -5.57 6.01
CA ALA A 171 -12.94 -5.10 7.11
C ALA A 171 -12.36 -6.31 7.85
N VAL A 172 -11.04 -6.29 8.10
CA VAL A 172 -10.33 -7.36 8.80
C VAL A 172 -9.87 -6.87 10.16
N PRO A 173 -10.46 -7.35 11.26
CA PRO A 173 -10.02 -6.96 12.59
C PRO A 173 -8.56 -7.35 12.85
N VAL A 174 -7.73 -6.37 13.23
CA VAL A 174 -6.33 -6.58 13.60
C VAL A 174 -6.01 -5.89 14.93
N ARG A 175 -4.92 -6.30 15.59
CA ARG A 175 -4.43 -5.67 16.83
C ARG A 175 -3.12 -4.89 16.62
N ASP A 176 -2.96 -4.34 15.44
CA ASP A 176 -1.76 -3.66 14.99
C ASP A 176 -2.02 -2.16 14.85
N LYS A 177 -1.44 -1.37 15.76
CA LYS A 177 -1.55 0.10 15.71
C LYS A 177 -0.93 0.69 14.45
N GLY A 178 0.05 0.01 13.84
CA GLY A 178 0.71 0.44 12.61
C GLY A 178 -0.24 0.68 11.45
N VAL A 179 -1.38 -0.06 11.41
CA VAL A 179 -2.35 0.10 10.30
C VAL A 179 -3.05 1.46 10.29
N LEU A 180 -3.12 2.14 11.45
CA LEU A 180 -3.72 3.47 11.62
C LEU A 180 -2.68 4.57 11.87
N ARG A 181 -1.40 4.20 12.04
CA ARG A 181 -0.33 5.13 12.40
C ARG A 181 0.35 5.65 11.15
N ASP A 182 -0.08 6.79 10.68
CA ASP A 182 0.60 7.57 9.65
C ASP A 182 1.69 8.45 10.29
N ILE A 183 2.86 8.45 9.68
CA ILE A 183 4.00 9.26 10.10
C ILE A 183 4.04 10.53 9.24
N ASP A 184 3.51 11.62 9.78
CA ASP A 184 3.42 12.90 9.09
C ASP A 184 4.55 13.87 9.44
N THR A 185 5.11 13.72 10.64
CA THR A 185 6.19 14.56 11.19
C THR A 185 7.28 13.72 11.84
N LEU A 186 8.45 14.32 12.09
CA LEU A 186 9.53 13.66 12.85
C LEU A 186 9.09 13.30 14.29
N ALA A 187 8.17 14.06 14.88
CA ALA A 187 7.64 13.78 16.21
C ALA A 187 6.84 12.47 16.26
N ASP A 188 6.21 12.05 15.15
CA ASP A 188 5.44 10.81 15.05
C ASP A 188 6.33 9.57 15.09
N LEU A 189 7.65 9.72 14.92
CA LEU A 189 8.64 8.64 15.09
C LEU A 189 8.97 8.33 16.55
N GLY A 190 8.46 9.10 17.50
CA GLY A 190 8.65 8.89 18.93
C GLY A 190 8.25 7.47 19.38
N PRO A 191 8.65 7.06 20.62
CA PRO A 191 8.47 5.70 21.07
C PRO A 191 7.00 5.25 21.03
N ASN A 192 6.82 3.98 20.69
CA ASN A 192 5.52 3.28 20.68
C ASN A 192 4.88 3.25 22.05
#